data_8ea71dc4c381784891f8758af521609f
#
_entry.id   8ea71dc4c381784891f8758af521609f
#
_cell.length_a   1.000
_cell.length_b   1.000
_cell.length_c   1.000
_cell.angle_alpha   90.00
_cell.angle_beta   90.00
_cell.angle_gamma   90.00
#
_symmetry.space_group_name_H-M   'P 1'
#
loop_
_entity.id
_entity.type
_entity.pdbx_description
1 polymer ?
#
loop_
_entity_poly.entity_id
_entity_poly.type
_entity_poly.pdbx_seq_one_letter_code
_entity_poly.pdbx_strand_id
1 'polypeptide(L)'
;MSEVEQLTFEFAQRPTIKGFPELRWTGKRPYKSTQYYPAQLRETYGEDQNGWMNKIFWGDNLQVMSHLLKEYRGQIDLIYIDPPFDSKADYKKKIDVKGVGKAESDSSTFEEKQYGDIWTNDEYLQFMYERLILLRELLSERGSIYLHCDWHRSAYLRLLLDEVFGANNFRNEIVWSYFGFKRATSKKFPQKHDVIYSYTKSPDYIWNVQYKPHSPEYIKRFKKDANGRLYRDDVNPTGGGTRIIYLDEVEGDIVDSVWTDIPPVNPVAKERQNYPTQKPEALIERIIKSSTNPGDLVFDCFMGSGTTQAVAMKLGRRFIGADINLGAIQTTTKRLVGIANELNTQMQEET
;
A
#
# COMPACT_ATOMS: atom_id res chain seq x y z
N MET A 1 -5.66 40.11 -21.37
CA MET A 1 -5.59 38.90 -20.50
C MET A 1 -4.95 37.84 -21.37
N SER A 2 -3.71 37.43 -21.09
CA SER A 2 -3.06 36.32 -21.79
C SER A 2 -3.83 35.05 -21.45
N GLU A 3 -4.32 34.34 -22.47
CA GLU A 3 -4.85 32.98 -22.31
C GLU A 3 -3.78 32.16 -21.64
N VAL A 4 -4.03 31.72 -20.41
CA VAL A 4 -3.17 30.76 -19.74
C VAL A 4 -3.42 29.43 -20.45
N GLU A 5 -2.49 29.05 -21.31
CA GLU A 5 -2.53 27.77 -22.02
C GLU A 5 -2.59 26.65 -20.98
N GLN A 6 -3.71 25.93 -20.93
CA GLN A 6 -3.91 24.88 -19.92
C GLN A 6 -3.07 23.65 -20.30
N LEU A 7 -2.09 23.32 -19.47
CA LEU A 7 -1.24 22.16 -19.67
C LEU A 7 -2.06 20.86 -19.61
N THR A 8 -1.96 20.05 -20.65
CA THR A 8 -2.63 18.74 -20.79
C THR A 8 -1.61 17.62 -20.92
N PHE A 9 -1.83 16.52 -20.23
CA PHE A 9 -1.01 15.33 -20.35
C PHE A 9 -1.76 14.25 -21.11
N GLU A 10 -1.14 13.70 -22.15
CA GLU A 10 -1.66 12.59 -22.93
C GLU A 10 -1.02 11.26 -22.48
N PHE A 11 -1.78 10.17 -22.60
CA PHE A 11 -1.35 8.83 -22.18
C PHE A 11 -1.28 7.89 -23.36
N ALA A 12 -0.22 7.08 -23.41
CA ALA A 12 -0.10 6.02 -24.39
C ALA A 12 -1.20 4.98 -24.17
N GLN A 13 -2.01 4.75 -25.21
CA GLN A 13 -3.03 3.72 -25.20
C GLN A 13 -2.36 2.36 -25.38
N ARG A 14 -2.70 1.40 -24.52
CA ARG A 14 -2.23 0.04 -24.72
C ARG A 14 -2.98 -0.62 -25.86
N PRO A 15 -2.32 -1.38 -26.72
CA PRO A 15 -2.99 -2.15 -27.73
C PRO A 15 -3.80 -3.29 -27.08
N THR A 16 -4.96 -3.63 -27.67
CA THR A 16 -5.73 -4.80 -27.28
C THR A 16 -4.88 -6.05 -27.48
N ILE A 17 -4.69 -6.85 -26.46
CA ILE A 17 -3.91 -8.08 -26.54
C ILE A 17 -4.88 -9.22 -26.86
N LYS A 18 -4.70 -9.85 -28.02
CA LYS A 18 -5.52 -11.00 -28.42
C LYS A 18 -5.35 -12.15 -27.43
N GLY A 19 -6.47 -12.68 -26.96
CA GLY A 19 -6.49 -13.82 -26.03
C GLY A 19 -6.51 -13.46 -24.54
N PHE A 20 -6.49 -12.15 -24.18
CA PHE A 20 -6.70 -11.70 -22.82
C PHE A 20 -8.14 -11.19 -22.62
N PRO A 21 -8.77 -11.47 -21.46
CA PRO A 21 -10.09 -10.94 -21.18
C PRO A 21 -10.02 -9.42 -21.03
N GLU A 22 -11.02 -8.73 -21.57
CA GLU A 22 -11.25 -7.31 -21.37
C GLU A 22 -12.48 -7.14 -20.49
N LEU A 23 -12.36 -6.39 -19.41
CA LEU A 23 -13.49 -6.08 -18.53
C LEU A 23 -14.33 -4.97 -19.16
N ARG A 24 -15.64 -5.23 -19.34
CA ARG A 24 -16.59 -4.24 -19.86
C ARG A 24 -17.66 -3.95 -18.83
N TRP A 25 -18.02 -2.68 -18.73
CA TRP A 25 -19.14 -2.19 -17.91
C TRP A 25 -19.88 -1.08 -18.63
N THR A 26 -21.09 -0.78 -18.18
CA THR A 26 -21.91 0.28 -18.76
C THR A 26 -21.25 1.63 -18.50
N GLY A 27 -21.08 2.42 -19.56
CA GLY A 27 -20.41 3.72 -19.45
C GLY A 27 -18.88 3.67 -19.37
N LYS A 28 -18.25 2.51 -19.65
CA LYS A 28 -16.79 2.45 -19.79
C LYS A 28 -16.35 3.45 -20.86
N ARG A 29 -15.46 4.35 -20.46
CA ARG A 29 -14.88 5.34 -21.36
C ARG A 29 -13.36 5.32 -21.24
N PRO A 30 -12.65 5.45 -22.35
CA PRO A 30 -11.19 5.50 -22.33
C PRO A 30 -10.72 6.78 -21.62
N TYR A 31 -9.70 6.66 -20.78
CA TYR A 31 -9.05 7.79 -20.14
C TYR A 31 -7.71 8.04 -20.86
N LYS A 32 -7.70 9.04 -21.74
CA LYS A 32 -6.59 9.29 -22.69
C LYS A 32 -5.73 10.48 -22.30
N SER A 33 -6.25 11.38 -21.50
CA SER A 33 -5.55 12.60 -21.09
C SER A 33 -6.13 13.15 -19.80
N THR A 34 -5.37 13.98 -19.11
CA THR A 34 -5.80 14.78 -17.98
C THR A 34 -5.22 16.17 -18.07
N GLN A 35 -5.92 17.13 -17.45
CA GLN A 35 -5.46 18.51 -17.32
C GLN A 35 -4.59 18.64 -16.07
N TYR A 36 -3.67 19.61 -16.08
CA TYR A 36 -2.90 19.97 -14.91
C TYR A 36 -3.76 20.75 -13.91
N TYR A 37 -3.77 20.30 -12.67
CA TYR A 37 -4.42 20.98 -11.55
C TYR A 37 -3.35 21.54 -10.62
N PRO A 38 -3.22 22.88 -10.46
CA PRO A 38 -2.23 23.47 -9.59
C PRO A 38 -2.56 23.21 -8.11
N ALA A 39 -1.55 22.86 -7.33
CA ALA A 39 -1.66 22.77 -5.88
C ALA A 39 -1.13 24.03 -5.21
N GLN A 40 -1.64 24.36 -4.02
CA GLN A 40 -1.17 25.46 -3.19
C GLN A 40 -0.50 24.92 -1.93
N LEU A 41 0.68 25.45 -1.62
CA LEU A 41 1.35 25.17 -0.35
C LEU A 41 0.54 25.80 0.78
N ARG A 42 0.17 24.99 1.78
CA ARG A 42 -0.59 25.44 2.94
C ARG A 42 0.27 25.54 4.19
N GLU A 43 1.03 24.52 4.50
CA GLU A 43 1.83 24.41 5.72
C GLU A 43 3.14 23.69 5.41
N THR A 44 4.20 24.04 6.14
CA THR A 44 5.51 23.39 6.05
C THR A 44 6.01 23.05 7.45
N TYR A 45 6.54 21.86 7.62
CA TYR A 45 7.11 21.35 8.86
C TYR A 45 8.55 20.90 8.62
N GLY A 46 9.50 21.45 9.40
CA GLY A 46 10.93 21.15 9.25
C GLY A 46 11.57 21.85 8.06
N GLU A 47 12.73 21.36 7.65
CA GLU A 47 13.57 21.95 6.61
C GLU A 47 13.78 20.96 5.45
N ASP A 48 14.13 21.50 4.29
CA ASP A 48 14.55 20.74 3.13
C ASP A 48 15.81 19.91 3.44
N GLN A 49 15.80 18.66 3.01
CA GLN A 49 16.95 17.77 3.14
C GLN A 49 17.46 17.37 1.76
N ASN A 50 18.56 17.94 1.34
CA ASN A 50 19.21 17.67 0.04
C ASN A 50 18.27 17.89 -1.16
N GLY A 51 17.48 18.96 -1.14
CA GLY A 51 16.54 19.30 -2.20
C GLY A 51 15.22 18.52 -2.14
N TRP A 52 14.94 17.84 -1.03
CA TRP A 52 13.71 17.07 -0.87
C TRP A 52 12.94 17.42 0.39
N MET A 53 11.63 17.59 0.25
CA MET A 53 10.65 17.56 1.33
C MET A 53 9.56 16.58 1.01
N ASN A 54 9.20 15.73 1.97
CA ASN A 54 8.04 14.84 1.85
C ASN A 54 6.76 15.66 1.72
N LYS A 55 5.80 15.15 0.95
CA LYS A 55 4.62 15.92 0.57
C LYS A 55 3.33 15.18 0.94
N ILE A 56 2.36 15.93 1.46
CA ILE A 56 1.00 15.47 1.70
C ILE A 56 0.04 16.41 0.98
N PHE A 57 -0.88 15.86 0.22
CA PHE A 57 -1.87 16.61 -0.54
C PHE A 57 -3.27 16.36 0.02
N TRP A 58 -3.99 17.44 0.27
CA TRP A 58 -5.41 17.38 0.57
C TRP A 58 -6.22 17.66 -0.68
N GLY A 59 -6.92 16.67 -1.19
CA GLY A 59 -7.73 16.80 -2.39
C GLY A 59 -8.13 15.48 -3.02
N ASP A 60 -8.94 15.54 -4.07
CA ASP A 60 -9.25 14.37 -4.89
C ASP A 60 -7.98 13.82 -5.53
N ASN A 61 -7.76 12.53 -5.37
CA ASN A 61 -6.52 11.88 -5.80
C ASN A 61 -6.30 11.90 -7.33
N LEU A 62 -7.36 11.97 -8.14
CA LEU A 62 -7.21 12.14 -9.58
C LEU A 62 -6.59 13.51 -9.91
N GLN A 63 -7.05 14.58 -9.24
CA GLN A 63 -6.51 15.93 -9.40
C GLN A 63 -5.08 16.02 -8.85
N VAL A 64 -4.82 15.40 -7.68
CA VAL A 64 -3.48 15.35 -7.09
C VAL A 64 -2.51 14.61 -8.01
N MET A 65 -2.88 13.43 -8.53
CA MET A 65 -2.03 12.70 -9.47
C MET A 65 -1.78 13.48 -10.76
N SER A 66 -2.80 14.19 -11.26
CA SER A 66 -2.62 15.07 -12.44
C SER A 66 -1.66 16.23 -12.15
N HIS A 67 -1.65 16.78 -10.93
CA HIS A 67 -0.64 17.74 -10.50
C HIS A 67 0.75 17.12 -10.48
N LEU A 68 0.87 15.92 -9.93
CA LEU A 68 2.15 15.24 -9.77
C LEU A 68 2.80 14.85 -11.12
N LEU A 69 2.02 14.64 -12.17
CA LEU A 69 2.56 14.29 -13.51
C LEU A 69 3.58 15.30 -14.03
N LYS A 70 3.47 16.57 -13.66
CA LYS A 70 4.39 17.62 -14.11
C LYS A 70 5.82 17.37 -13.66
N GLU A 71 6.00 16.90 -12.41
CA GLU A 71 7.33 16.73 -11.80
C GLU A 71 7.71 15.27 -11.60
N TYR A 72 6.72 14.38 -11.41
CA TYR A 72 6.96 13.00 -10.95
C TYR A 72 6.54 11.93 -11.96
N ARG A 73 6.24 12.28 -13.22
CA ARG A 73 5.94 11.28 -14.25
C ARG A 73 7.10 10.31 -14.41
N GLY A 74 6.86 9.02 -14.19
CA GLY A 74 7.89 7.97 -14.30
C GLY A 74 8.96 8.00 -13.21
N GLN A 75 8.69 8.59 -12.02
CA GLN A 75 9.69 8.75 -10.97
C GLN A 75 9.33 8.07 -9.65
N ILE A 76 8.13 7.55 -9.48
CA ILE A 76 7.71 6.90 -8.25
C ILE A 76 8.13 5.43 -8.27
N ASP A 77 8.88 4.99 -7.27
CA ASP A 77 9.44 3.64 -7.23
C ASP A 77 8.48 2.62 -6.62
N LEU A 78 7.65 3.04 -5.68
CA LEU A 78 6.63 2.19 -5.09
C LEU A 78 5.31 2.94 -4.93
N ILE A 79 4.24 2.32 -5.38
CA ILE A 79 2.87 2.74 -5.12
C ILE A 79 2.19 1.67 -4.27
N TYR A 80 1.65 2.07 -3.12
CA TYR A 80 0.72 1.25 -2.35
C TYR A 80 -0.62 1.96 -2.28
N ILE A 81 -1.70 1.26 -2.58
CA ILE A 81 -3.06 1.79 -2.48
C ILE A 81 -3.99 0.81 -1.80
N ASP A 82 -4.85 1.35 -0.93
CA ASP A 82 -5.93 0.67 -0.24
C ASP A 82 -7.24 1.43 -0.51
N PRO A 83 -7.79 1.32 -1.73
CA PRO A 83 -8.97 2.10 -2.11
C PRO A 83 -10.19 1.68 -1.29
N PRO A 84 -11.21 2.55 -1.14
CA PRO A 84 -12.41 2.22 -0.38
C PRO A 84 -13.06 0.95 -0.96
N PHE A 85 -13.35 0.00 -0.06
CA PHE A 85 -14.10 -1.21 -0.40
C PHE A 85 -15.58 -0.84 -0.37
N ASP A 86 -16.29 -1.04 -1.45
CA ASP A 86 -17.77 -0.88 -1.53
C ASP A 86 -18.46 -1.93 -0.64
N SER A 87 -18.14 -1.92 0.64
CA SER A 87 -18.55 -2.97 1.57
C SER A 87 -19.95 -2.78 2.15
N LYS A 88 -20.66 -1.67 1.85
CA LYS A 88 -21.97 -1.32 2.46
C LYS A 88 -21.97 -1.45 4.00
N ALA A 89 -20.81 -1.42 4.62
CA ALA A 89 -20.67 -1.54 6.06
C ALA A 89 -20.89 -0.17 6.71
N ASP A 90 -21.96 -0.04 7.48
CA ASP A 90 -22.27 1.12 8.34
C ASP A 90 -21.16 1.26 9.41
N TYR A 91 -20.09 1.95 9.12
CA TYR A 91 -19.05 2.31 10.09
C TYR A 91 -19.49 3.51 10.94
N LYS A 92 -20.52 3.32 11.77
CA LYS A 92 -20.94 4.34 12.74
C LYS A 92 -19.97 4.39 13.91
N LYS A 93 -19.20 5.46 14.02
CA LYS A 93 -18.37 5.73 15.20
C LYS A 93 -19.24 6.30 16.35
N LYS A 94 -19.46 5.51 17.40
CA LYS A 94 -20.07 6.01 18.63
C LYS A 94 -19.01 6.77 19.45
N ILE A 95 -19.18 8.08 19.58
CA ILE A 95 -18.35 8.89 20.47
C ILE A 95 -19.11 9.06 21.79
N ASP A 96 -18.55 8.53 22.87
CA ASP A 96 -19.04 8.79 24.23
C ASP A 96 -18.48 10.15 24.68
N VAL A 97 -19.33 11.18 24.67
CA VAL A 97 -18.98 12.48 25.25
C VAL A 97 -19.36 12.43 26.71
N LYS A 98 -18.36 12.43 27.60
CA LYS A 98 -18.58 12.47 29.05
C LYS A 98 -19.48 13.66 29.44
N GLY A 99 -20.70 13.40 29.87
CA GLY A 99 -21.63 14.39 30.45
C GLY A 99 -22.77 14.87 29.54
N VAL A 100 -22.83 14.49 28.24
CA VAL A 100 -23.85 15.01 27.30
C VAL A 100 -24.61 13.89 26.56
N GLY A 101 -24.40 12.63 26.90
CA GLY A 101 -25.06 11.51 26.19
C GLY A 101 -24.29 11.05 24.96
N LYS A 102 -24.76 9.97 24.33
CA LYS A 102 -24.15 9.38 23.14
C LYS A 102 -24.46 10.25 21.91
N ALA A 103 -23.46 10.93 21.39
CA ALA A 103 -23.57 11.55 20.09
C ALA A 103 -23.03 10.55 19.02
N GLU A 104 -23.83 10.25 18.02
CA GLU A 104 -23.37 9.57 16.81
C GLU A 104 -22.65 10.60 15.96
N SER A 105 -21.34 10.47 15.82
CA SER A 105 -20.57 11.32 14.92
C SER A 105 -20.56 10.68 13.54
N ASP A 106 -21.12 11.38 12.59
CA ASP A 106 -21.13 11.04 11.16
C ASP A 106 -19.78 11.24 10.47
N SER A 107 -18.64 11.24 11.21
CA SER A 107 -17.32 11.50 10.64
C SER A 107 -16.82 10.38 9.72
N SER A 108 -17.30 9.15 9.88
CA SER A 108 -17.09 8.07 8.89
C SER A 108 -18.03 8.19 7.68
N THR A 109 -19.19 8.81 7.87
CA THR A 109 -20.17 9.06 6.81
C THR A 109 -19.71 10.11 5.79
N PHE A 110 -18.71 10.93 6.09
CA PHE A 110 -18.23 11.92 5.12
C PHE A 110 -17.35 11.26 4.05
N GLU A 111 -16.50 10.30 4.40
CA GLU A 111 -15.77 9.49 3.42
C GLU A 111 -16.71 8.59 2.62
N GLU A 112 -17.62 7.91 3.28
CA GLU A 112 -18.60 7.06 2.62
C GLU A 112 -19.67 7.86 1.87
N LYS A 113 -20.11 9.04 2.34
CA LYS A 113 -21.05 9.89 1.59
C LYS A 113 -20.41 10.58 0.39
N GLN A 114 -19.14 10.93 0.42
CA GLN A 114 -18.45 11.41 -0.79
C GLN A 114 -18.23 10.30 -1.82
N TYR A 115 -18.16 9.03 -1.38
CA TYR A 115 -18.00 7.88 -2.25
C TYR A 115 -19.22 6.93 -2.22
N GLY A 116 -20.03 6.89 -1.18
CA GLY A 116 -21.03 5.85 -0.89
C GLY A 116 -22.38 5.97 -1.60
N ASP A 117 -22.80 7.18 -1.99
CA ASP A 117 -24.04 7.39 -2.76
C ASP A 117 -23.84 7.29 -4.29
N ILE A 118 -22.60 7.10 -4.74
CA ILE A 118 -22.22 7.18 -6.16
C ILE A 118 -21.93 5.79 -6.75
N TRP A 119 -21.77 4.75 -5.92
CA TRP A 119 -21.23 3.49 -6.40
C TRP A 119 -22.28 2.49 -6.90
N THR A 120 -22.65 2.64 -8.15
CA THR A 120 -22.96 1.44 -8.93
C THR A 120 -21.64 0.70 -9.24
N ASN A 121 -21.71 -0.61 -9.49
CA ASN A 121 -20.51 -1.39 -9.87
C ASN A 121 -19.71 -0.74 -11.01
N ASP A 122 -20.44 -0.16 -11.96
CA ASP A 122 -19.87 0.43 -13.17
C ASP A 122 -19.09 1.73 -12.87
N GLU A 123 -19.58 2.55 -11.95
CA GLU A 123 -18.92 3.79 -11.53
C GLU A 123 -17.63 3.50 -10.73
N TYR A 124 -17.65 2.52 -9.85
CA TYR A 124 -16.45 2.09 -9.14
C TYR A 124 -15.34 1.63 -10.10
N LEU A 125 -15.71 0.81 -11.09
CA LEU A 125 -14.75 0.32 -12.07
C LEU A 125 -14.16 1.45 -12.91
N GLN A 126 -14.98 2.42 -13.31
CA GLN A 126 -14.50 3.61 -14.04
C GLN A 126 -13.58 4.47 -13.17
N PHE A 127 -13.95 4.69 -11.91
CA PHE A 127 -13.16 5.43 -10.93
C PHE A 127 -11.77 4.80 -10.75
N MET A 128 -11.71 3.48 -10.55
CA MET A 128 -10.44 2.77 -10.38
C MET A 128 -9.63 2.74 -11.69
N TYR A 129 -10.29 2.55 -12.83
CA TYR A 129 -9.63 2.53 -14.13
C TYR A 129 -8.86 3.82 -14.43
N GLU A 130 -9.49 4.97 -14.24
CA GLU A 130 -8.88 6.27 -14.46
C GLU A 130 -7.67 6.48 -13.54
N ARG A 131 -7.79 6.12 -12.27
CA ARG A 131 -6.72 6.24 -11.28
C ARG A 131 -5.55 5.29 -11.54
N LEU A 132 -5.82 4.07 -11.89
CA LEU A 132 -4.78 3.09 -12.24
C LEU A 132 -3.96 3.54 -13.46
N ILE A 133 -4.57 4.21 -14.44
CA ILE A 133 -3.84 4.78 -15.58
C ILE A 133 -2.89 5.88 -15.10
N LEU A 134 -3.33 6.80 -14.24
CA LEU A 134 -2.46 7.86 -13.69
C LEU A 134 -1.33 7.27 -12.84
N LEU A 135 -1.64 6.28 -12.01
CA LEU A 135 -0.63 5.59 -11.19
C LEU A 135 0.42 4.92 -12.06
N ARG A 136 0.03 4.30 -13.18
CA ARG A 136 0.99 3.74 -14.14
C ARG A 136 1.89 4.81 -14.76
N GLU A 137 1.36 5.98 -15.08
CA GLU A 137 2.14 7.09 -15.64
C GLU A 137 3.15 7.65 -14.63
N LEU A 138 2.78 7.69 -13.35
CA LEU A 138 3.65 8.15 -12.26
C LEU A 138 4.74 7.12 -11.92
N LEU A 139 4.46 5.83 -12.09
CA LEU A 139 5.37 4.75 -11.71
C LEU A 139 6.65 4.75 -12.57
N SER A 140 7.81 4.60 -11.93
CA SER A 140 9.11 4.48 -12.61
C SER A 140 9.21 3.17 -13.38
N GLU A 141 10.15 3.07 -14.34
CA GLU A 141 10.34 1.85 -15.13
C GLU A 141 10.70 0.64 -14.26
N ARG A 142 11.33 0.85 -13.11
CA ARG A 142 11.67 -0.19 -12.14
C ARG A 142 10.70 -0.27 -10.97
N GLY A 143 9.63 0.51 -11.01
CA GLY A 143 8.67 0.64 -9.94
C GLY A 143 7.66 -0.50 -9.85
N SER A 144 7.13 -0.67 -8.64
CA SER A 144 6.10 -1.65 -8.29
C SER A 144 4.85 -0.96 -7.75
N ILE A 145 3.69 -1.54 -8.05
CA ILE A 145 2.42 -1.14 -7.45
C ILE A 145 1.80 -2.30 -6.68
N TYR A 146 1.29 -2.01 -5.48
CA TYR A 146 0.52 -2.92 -4.65
C TYR A 146 -0.88 -2.35 -4.45
N LEU A 147 -1.88 -3.12 -4.86
CA LEU A 147 -3.29 -2.79 -4.67
C LEU A 147 -3.89 -3.75 -3.66
N HIS A 148 -4.26 -3.22 -2.49
CA HIS A 148 -4.93 -3.94 -1.42
C HIS A 148 -6.44 -3.88 -1.62
N CYS A 149 -7.11 -5.00 -1.52
CA CYS A 149 -8.57 -5.06 -1.61
C CYS A 149 -9.12 -6.24 -0.83
N ASP A 150 -10.41 -6.15 -0.51
CA ASP A 150 -11.16 -7.28 0.01
C ASP A 150 -11.67 -8.22 -1.11
N TRP A 151 -12.28 -9.31 -0.71
CA TRP A 151 -12.80 -10.33 -1.62
C TRP A 151 -13.95 -9.85 -2.53
N HIS A 152 -14.67 -8.76 -2.17
CA HIS A 152 -15.83 -8.30 -2.94
C HIS A 152 -15.46 -7.79 -4.34
N ARG A 153 -14.32 -7.12 -4.42
CA ARG A 153 -13.86 -6.43 -5.64
C ARG A 153 -12.59 -7.04 -6.24
N SER A 154 -11.94 -7.98 -5.56
CA SER A 154 -10.63 -8.49 -5.96
C SER A 154 -10.58 -8.99 -7.41
N ALA A 155 -11.56 -9.78 -7.83
CA ALA A 155 -11.58 -10.32 -9.19
C ALA A 155 -11.65 -9.24 -10.28
N TYR A 156 -12.45 -8.20 -10.08
CA TYR A 156 -12.56 -7.09 -11.02
C TYR A 156 -11.32 -6.22 -11.04
N LEU A 157 -10.76 -5.93 -9.89
CA LEU A 157 -9.53 -5.14 -9.77
C LEU A 157 -8.34 -5.85 -10.37
N ARG A 158 -8.27 -7.19 -10.27
CA ARG A 158 -7.26 -7.99 -10.95
C ARG A 158 -7.33 -7.79 -12.48
N LEU A 159 -8.52 -7.87 -13.07
CA LEU A 159 -8.70 -7.67 -14.51
C LEU A 159 -8.38 -6.24 -14.95
N LEU A 160 -8.71 -5.23 -14.14
CA LEU A 160 -8.32 -3.83 -14.40
C LEU A 160 -6.80 -3.65 -14.36
N LEU A 161 -6.12 -4.27 -13.40
CA LEU A 161 -4.65 -4.23 -13.31
C LEU A 161 -4.01 -4.92 -14.52
N ASP A 162 -4.54 -6.07 -14.96
CA ASP A 162 -4.09 -6.75 -16.17
C ASP A 162 -4.27 -5.86 -17.42
N GLU A 163 -5.40 -5.14 -17.52
CA GLU A 163 -5.67 -4.20 -18.62
C GLU A 163 -4.71 -3.01 -18.59
N VAL A 164 -4.47 -2.41 -17.41
CA VAL A 164 -3.67 -1.19 -17.30
C VAL A 164 -2.17 -1.47 -17.29
N PHE A 165 -1.68 -2.41 -16.50
CA PHE A 165 -0.26 -2.73 -16.34
C PHE A 165 0.22 -3.83 -17.28
N GLY A 166 -0.69 -4.69 -17.75
CA GLY A 166 -0.41 -5.87 -18.56
C GLY A 166 -0.24 -7.13 -17.71
N ALA A 167 -0.88 -8.21 -18.13
CA ALA A 167 -0.84 -9.49 -17.43
C ALA A 167 0.59 -10.04 -17.25
N ASN A 168 1.53 -9.75 -18.18
CA ASN A 168 2.93 -10.15 -18.07
C ASN A 168 3.69 -9.42 -16.95
N ASN A 169 3.16 -8.32 -16.45
CA ASN A 169 3.72 -7.54 -15.36
C ASN A 169 3.12 -7.88 -13.99
N PHE A 170 2.22 -8.85 -13.95
CA PHE A 170 1.74 -9.44 -12.70
C PHE A 170 2.87 -10.18 -12.00
N ARG A 171 3.01 -9.95 -10.68
CA ARG A 171 4.03 -10.62 -9.86
C ARG A 171 3.42 -11.56 -8.86
N ASN A 172 2.52 -11.06 -8.01
CA ASN A 172 1.89 -11.89 -6.99
C ASN A 172 0.45 -11.49 -6.72
N GLU A 173 -0.33 -12.48 -6.35
CA GLU A 173 -1.52 -12.37 -5.52
C GLU A 173 -1.12 -12.77 -4.10
N ILE A 174 -1.09 -11.80 -3.19
CA ILE A 174 -0.73 -12.01 -1.80
C ILE A 174 -2.02 -12.12 -1.01
N VAL A 175 -2.15 -13.19 -0.23
CA VAL A 175 -3.26 -13.41 0.68
C VAL A 175 -2.81 -13.03 2.09
N TRP A 176 -3.28 -11.90 2.59
CA TRP A 176 -3.07 -11.52 3.97
C TRP A 176 -4.20 -12.10 4.82
N SER A 177 -3.90 -13.18 5.55
CA SER A 177 -4.85 -13.91 6.38
C SER A 177 -4.66 -13.55 7.85
N TYR A 178 -5.75 -13.18 8.52
CA TYR A 178 -5.72 -12.73 9.90
C TYR A 178 -6.75 -13.43 10.77
N PHE A 179 -6.40 -13.61 12.04
CA PHE A 179 -7.30 -14.15 13.04
C PHE A 179 -8.32 -13.12 13.51
N GLY A 180 -9.55 -13.56 13.76
CA GLY A 180 -10.60 -12.76 14.36
C GLY A 180 -11.72 -13.66 14.88
N PHE A 181 -12.58 -13.13 15.75
CA PHE A 181 -13.72 -13.87 16.28
C PHE A 181 -14.57 -14.43 15.13
N LYS A 182 -14.76 -15.73 15.14
CA LYS A 182 -15.62 -16.43 14.19
C LYS A 182 -17.08 -16.25 14.66
N ARG A 183 -17.86 -15.44 13.97
CA ARG A 183 -19.32 -15.50 14.11
C ARG A 183 -19.82 -16.67 13.28
N ALA A 184 -20.71 -17.47 13.86
CA ALA A 184 -21.40 -18.49 13.09
C ALA A 184 -22.16 -17.84 11.93
N THR A 185 -21.76 -18.16 10.71
CA THR A 185 -22.46 -17.72 9.51
C THR A 185 -23.26 -18.91 9.00
N SER A 186 -24.54 -18.70 8.71
CA SER A 186 -25.46 -19.82 8.47
C SER A 186 -25.26 -20.57 7.17
N LYS A 187 -24.61 -19.97 6.14
CA LYS A 187 -24.59 -20.56 4.79
C LYS A 187 -23.29 -20.38 3.99
N LYS A 188 -22.21 -19.84 4.57
CA LYS A 188 -20.92 -19.64 3.89
C LYS A 188 -19.74 -19.67 4.88
N PHE A 189 -18.54 -19.93 4.36
CA PHE A 189 -17.33 -19.81 5.17
C PHE A 189 -17.06 -18.34 5.53
N PRO A 190 -16.68 -18.02 6.79
CA PRO A 190 -16.29 -16.68 7.18
C PRO A 190 -15.04 -16.22 6.40
N GLN A 191 -15.09 -15.04 5.81
CA GLN A 191 -13.93 -14.44 5.16
C GLN A 191 -12.97 -13.90 6.23
N LYS A 192 -11.68 -14.24 6.13
CA LYS A 192 -10.64 -13.92 7.10
C LYS A 192 -9.33 -13.58 6.41
N HIS A 193 -9.43 -12.96 5.24
CA HIS A 193 -8.27 -12.50 4.47
C HIS A 193 -8.65 -11.33 3.58
N ASP A 194 -7.65 -10.52 3.30
CA ASP A 194 -7.65 -9.56 2.21
C ASP A 194 -6.67 -10.03 1.14
N VAL A 195 -6.76 -9.45 -0.05
CA VAL A 195 -5.90 -9.75 -1.19
C VAL A 195 -5.10 -8.51 -1.54
N ILE A 196 -3.81 -8.69 -1.82
CA ILE A 196 -2.93 -7.62 -2.30
C ILE A 196 -2.35 -8.07 -3.64
N TYR A 197 -2.69 -7.36 -4.70
CA TYR A 197 -2.12 -7.59 -6.03
C TYR A 197 -0.85 -6.79 -6.21
N SER A 198 0.21 -7.46 -6.67
CA SER A 198 1.50 -6.86 -6.98
C SER A 198 1.75 -6.89 -8.48
N TYR A 199 2.03 -5.72 -9.05
CA TYR A 199 2.42 -5.51 -10.44
C TYR A 199 3.66 -4.64 -10.51
N THR A 200 4.37 -4.72 -11.65
CA THR A 200 5.52 -3.86 -11.94
C THR A 200 5.28 -3.08 -13.23
N LYS A 201 6.05 -2.00 -13.43
CA LYS A 201 6.00 -1.22 -14.68
C LYS A 201 6.58 -2.01 -15.84
N SER A 202 7.70 -2.70 -15.59
CA SER A 202 8.47 -3.46 -16.56
C SER A 202 8.98 -4.79 -15.97
N PRO A 203 9.62 -5.65 -16.76
CA PRO A 203 10.31 -6.84 -16.25
C PRO A 203 11.54 -6.55 -15.38
N ASP A 204 12.17 -5.39 -15.54
CA ASP A 204 13.29 -4.93 -14.69
C ASP A 204 12.73 -4.11 -13.52
N TYR A 205 12.67 -4.70 -12.35
CA TYR A 205 12.09 -4.08 -11.16
C TYR A 205 12.93 -4.34 -9.90
N ILE A 206 12.75 -3.49 -8.91
CA ILE A 206 13.42 -3.64 -7.61
C ILE A 206 12.76 -4.78 -6.85
N TRP A 207 13.56 -5.76 -6.42
CA TRP A 207 13.11 -6.86 -5.59
C TRP A 207 14.16 -7.24 -4.54
N ASN A 208 13.79 -7.09 -3.27
CA ASN A 208 14.60 -7.48 -2.13
C ASN A 208 13.90 -8.64 -1.41
N VAL A 209 14.54 -9.80 -1.36
CA VAL A 209 13.98 -10.99 -0.71
C VAL A 209 13.69 -10.68 0.76
N GLN A 210 12.51 -11.07 1.22
CA GLN A 210 12.13 -10.91 2.61
C GLN A 210 12.16 -12.25 3.33
N TYR A 211 12.63 -12.23 4.57
CA TYR A 211 12.75 -13.41 5.42
C TYR A 211 11.89 -13.24 6.68
N LYS A 212 11.36 -14.35 7.16
CA LYS A 212 10.68 -14.46 8.46
C LYS A 212 11.47 -15.42 9.35
N PRO A 213 11.36 -15.31 10.68
CA PRO A 213 12.01 -16.25 11.59
C PRO A 213 11.69 -17.69 11.23
N HIS A 214 12.68 -18.56 11.32
CA HIS A 214 12.49 -19.98 11.08
C HIS A 214 11.41 -20.56 11.98
N SER A 215 10.60 -21.48 11.44
CA SER A 215 9.61 -22.19 12.22
C SER A 215 10.28 -23.05 13.32
N PRO A 216 9.65 -23.23 14.49
CA PRO A 216 10.17 -24.13 15.52
C PRO A 216 10.41 -25.56 15.00
N GLU A 217 9.60 -26.01 14.05
CA GLU A 217 9.74 -27.33 13.41
C GLU A 217 10.99 -27.40 12.53
N TYR A 218 11.34 -26.31 11.87
CA TYR A 218 12.59 -26.22 11.09
C TYR A 218 13.80 -26.25 12.02
N ILE A 219 13.80 -25.46 13.09
CA ILE A 219 14.90 -25.39 14.07
C ILE A 219 15.13 -26.73 14.75
N LYS A 220 14.09 -27.51 15.04
CA LYS A 220 14.20 -28.85 15.63
C LYS A 220 15.00 -29.86 14.79
N ARG A 221 15.19 -29.59 13.50
CA ARG A 221 15.99 -30.45 12.60
C ARG A 221 17.49 -30.25 12.77
N PHE A 222 17.91 -29.21 13.49
CA PHE A 222 19.29 -28.88 13.70
C PHE A 222 19.84 -29.64 14.92
N LYS A 223 21.08 -30.13 14.80
CA LYS A 223 21.84 -30.76 15.85
C LYS A 223 22.91 -29.78 16.35
N LYS A 224 23.47 -30.01 17.54
CA LYS A 224 24.59 -29.22 18.04
C LYS A 224 25.92 -29.89 17.63
N ASP A 225 26.86 -29.10 17.14
CA ASP A 225 28.24 -29.53 16.96
C ASP A 225 29.04 -29.51 18.28
N ALA A 226 30.30 -29.83 18.22
CA ALA A 226 31.21 -29.86 19.40
C ALA A 226 31.35 -28.45 20.05
N ASN A 227 31.10 -27.37 19.31
CA ASN A 227 31.20 -25.99 19.78
C ASN A 227 29.84 -25.44 20.21
N GLY A 228 28.76 -26.22 20.13
CA GLY A 228 27.41 -25.83 20.49
C GLY A 228 26.66 -25.10 19.38
N ARG A 229 27.23 -24.92 18.16
CA ARG A 229 26.52 -24.33 17.02
C ARG A 229 25.47 -25.29 16.49
N LEU A 230 24.33 -24.74 16.09
CA LEU A 230 23.27 -25.54 15.48
C LEU A 230 23.56 -25.76 13.99
N TYR A 231 23.65 -27.03 13.58
CA TYR A 231 23.83 -27.41 12.19
C TYR A 231 22.88 -28.53 11.78
N ARG A 232 22.70 -28.70 10.48
CA ARG A 232 22.06 -29.88 9.89
C ARG A 232 22.80 -30.36 8.66
N ASP A 233 22.73 -31.68 8.43
CA ASP A 233 23.14 -32.29 7.19
C ASP A 233 22.00 -32.14 6.16
N ASP A 234 22.28 -31.59 5.00
CA ASP A 234 21.33 -31.43 3.91
C ASP A 234 21.83 -32.15 2.66
N VAL A 235 20.91 -32.84 1.98
CA VAL A 235 21.25 -33.50 0.72
C VAL A 235 21.44 -32.43 -0.35
N ASN A 236 22.58 -32.47 -1.03
CA ASN A 236 22.79 -31.52 -2.11
C ASN A 236 21.85 -31.83 -3.29
N PRO A 237 20.90 -30.92 -3.62
CA PRO A 237 19.90 -31.17 -4.66
C PRO A 237 20.50 -31.32 -6.07
N THR A 238 21.75 -30.89 -6.26
CA THR A 238 22.46 -31.00 -7.55
C THR A 238 23.36 -32.26 -7.63
N GLY A 239 23.31 -33.16 -6.63
CA GLY A 239 24.18 -34.34 -6.52
C GLY A 239 25.55 -33.99 -5.93
N GLY A 240 26.25 -35.01 -5.39
CA GLY A 240 27.62 -34.82 -4.87
C GLY A 240 27.74 -34.83 -3.35
N GLY A 241 26.80 -35.42 -2.62
CA GLY A 241 26.89 -35.63 -1.18
C GLY A 241 26.04 -34.71 -0.31
N THR A 242 26.30 -34.73 0.99
CA THR A 242 25.63 -33.85 1.97
C THR A 242 26.46 -32.59 2.18
N ARG A 243 25.77 -31.46 2.36
CA ARG A 243 26.36 -30.20 2.82
C ARG A 243 25.93 -29.92 4.26
N ILE A 244 26.80 -29.33 5.03
CA ILE A 244 26.49 -28.87 6.38
C ILE A 244 25.95 -27.43 6.26
N ILE A 245 24.80 -27.17 6.88
CA ILE A 245 24.18 -25.84 6.97
C ILE A 245 24.12 -25.46 8.44
N TYR A 246 24.71 -24.32 8.79
CA TYR A 246 24.58 -23.75 10.12
C TYR A 246 23.42 -22.82 10.23
N LEU A 247 22.68 -22.86 11.35
CA LEU A 247 21.46 -22.03 11.56
C LEU A 247 21.78 -20.54 11.61
N ASP A 248 22.94 -20.17 12.08
CA ASP A 248 23.43 -18.79 12.17
C ASP A 248 23.97 -18.24 10.83
N GLU A 249 24.03 -19.06 9.79
CA GLU A 249 24.42 -18.69 8.42
C GLU A 249 23.21 -18.55 7.48
N VAL A 250 21.98 -18.80 7.96
CA VAL A 250 20.77 -18.68 7.16
C VAL A 250 19.90 -17.54 7.69
N GLU A 251 19.43 -16.69 6.77
CA GLU A 251 18.71 -15.46 7.13
C GLU A 251 17.28 -15.69 7.66
N GLY A 252 16.71 -16.85 7.42
CA GLY A 252 15.33 -17.18 7.80
C GLY A 252 14.59 -17.95 6.72
N ASP A 253 13.30 -18.17 6.93
CA ASP A 253 12.41 -18.73 5.92
C ASP A 253 11.97 -17.62 4.95
N ILE A 254 12.11 -17.85 3.64
CA ILE A 254 11.64 -16.91 2.63
C ILE A 254 10.14 -16.68 2.82
N VAL A 255 9.73 -15.41 2.80
CA VAL A 255 8.31 -15.04 2.86
C VAL A 255 7.62 -15.45 1.57
N ASP A 256 6.58 -16.24 1.71
CA ASP A 256 5.70 -16.69 0.61
C ASP A 256 4.54 -15.71 0.37
N SER A 257 3.60 -16.07 -0.52
CA SER A 257 2.45 -15.22 -0.87
C SER A 257 1.26 -15.35 0.10
N VAL A 258 1.35 -16.17 1.16
CA VAL A 258 0.30 -16.29 2.18
C VAL A 258 0.81 -15.79 3.51
N TRP A 259 0.43 -14.56 3.85
CA TRP A 259 0.91 -13.88 5.06
C TRP A 259 -0.05 -14.12 6.22
N THR A 260 0.38 -14.95 7.15
CA THR A 260 -0.37 -15.29 8.37
C THR A 260 0.27 -14.78 9.65
N ASP A 261 1.47 -14.25 9.53
CA ASP A 261 2.34 -13.82 10.61
C ASP A 261 2.18 -12.34 11.01
N ILE A 262 1.38 -11.59 10.26
CA ILE A 262 1.08 -10.17 10.54
C ILE A 262 -0.37 -10.04 11.02
N PRO A 263 -0.60 -9.79 12.32
CA PRO A 263 -1.94 -9.57 12.84
C PRO A 263 -2.46 -8.17 12.46
N PRO A 264 -3.79 -7.97 12.45
CA PRO A 264 -4.38 -6.63 12.40
C PRO A 264 -3.94 -5.78 13.59
N VAL A 265 -4.04 -4.45 13.45
CA VAL A 265 -3.64 -3.51 14.50
C VAL A 265 -4.39 -3.81 15.81
N ASN A 266 -3.64 -4.12 16.85
CA ASN A 266 -4.20 -4.36 18.17
C ASN A 266 -4.81 -3.07 18.74
N PRO A 267 -5.97 -3.12 19.42
CA PRO A 267 -6.58 -1.96 20.08
C PRO A 267 -5.66 -1.17 21.04
N VAL A 268 -4.65 -1.81 21.61
CA VAL A 268 -3.68 -1.21 22.53
C VAL A 268 -2.28 -0.98 21.92
N ALA A 269 -2.12 -1.20 20.62
CA ALA A 269 -0.83 -1.00 19.95
C ALA A 269 -0.43 0.48 19.91
N LYS A 270 0.86 0.77 20.09
CA LYS A 270 1.41 2.14 20.03
C LYS A 270 1.18 2.80 18.66
N GLU A 271 1.22 2.03 17.58
CA GLU A 271 0.99 2.50 16.21
C GLU A 271 -0.46 2.93 15.94
N ARG A 272 -1.40 2.61 16.84
CA ARG A 272 -2.83 2.84 16.62
C ARG A 272 -3.19 4.32 16.60
N GLN A 273 -3.75 4.79 15.50
CA GLN A 273 -4.22 6.16 15.30
C GLN A 273 -5.74 6.34 15.52
N ASN A 274 -6.44 5.29 16.00
CA ASN A 274 -7.91 5.26 16.10
C ASN A 274 -8.63 5.51 14.76
N TYR A 275 -7.96 5.24 13.66
CA TYR A 275 -8.53 5.28 12.32
C TYR A 275 -9.15 3.91 11.98
N PRO A 276 -10.42 3.83 11.53
CA PRO A 276 -11.16 2.57 11.43
C PRO A 276 -10.51 1.51 10.52
N THR A 277 -9.89 1.93 9.44
CA THR A 277 -9.32 1.08 8.37
C THR A 277 -7.80 1.01 8.40
N GLN A 278 -7.16 1.44 9.51
CA GLN A 278 -5.71 1.45 9.63
C GLN A 278 -5.12 0.06 9.39
N LYS A 279 -4.18 -0.02 8.46
CA LYS A 279 -3.37 -1.22 8.22
C LYS A 279 -2.17 -1.28 9.17
N PRO A 280 -1.69 -2.50 9.57
CA PRO A 280 -0.51 -2.64 10.43
C PRO A 280 0.75 -2.10 9.74
N GLU A 281 1.62 -1.44 10.51
CA GLU A 281 2.92 -0.98 10.00
C GLU A 281 3.75 -2.14 9.45
N ALA A 282 3.76 -3.29 10.10
CA ALA A 282 4.50 -4.48 9.66
C ALA A 282 4.09 -4.97 8.25
N LEU A 283 2.82 -4.79 7.84
CA LEU A 283 2.35 -5.13 6.51
C LEU A 283 3.00 -4.23 5.45
N ILE A 284 2.96 -2.93 5.72
CA ILE A 284 3.51 -1.91 4.82
C ILE A 284 5.04 -1.96 4.80
N GLU A 285 5.68 -2.23 5.96
CA GLU A 285 7.12 -2.41 6.07
C GLU A 285 7.63 -3.53 5.16
N ARG A 286 6.96 -4.68 5.16
CA ARG A 286 7.30 -5.80 4.28
C ARG A 286 7.21 -5.41 2.81
N ILE A 287 6.17 -4.70 2.40
CA ILE A 287 5.99 -4.23 1.04
C ILE A 287 7.07 -3.21 0.65
N ILE A 288 7.31 -2.20 1.49
CA ILE A 288 8.32 -1.17 1.21
C ILE A 288 9.71 -1.79 1.11
N LYS A 289 10.08 -2.65 2.05
CA LYS A 289 11.40 -3.32 2.04
C LYS A 289 11.61 -4.21 0.82
N SER A 290 10.57 -4.94 0.39
CA SER A 290 10.69 -5.84 -0.77
C SER A 290 10.87 -5.12 -2.10
N SER A 291 10.34 -3.89 -2.25
CA SER A 291 10.23 -3.22 -3.54
C SER A 291 10.88 -1.86 -3.61
N THR A 292 11.67 -1.48 -2.60
CA THR A 292 12.41 -0.20 -2.58
C THR A 292 13.72 -0.31 -1.82
N ASN A 293 14.63 0.64 -2.11
CA ASN A 293 15.84 0.89 -1.37
C ASN A 293 15.74 2.21 -0.57
N PRO A 294 16.59 2.46 0.44
CA PRO A 294 16.65 3.77 1.10
C PRO A 294 16.81 4.91 0.09
N GLY A 295 16.03 5.97 0.27
CA GLY A 295 15.99 7.13 -0.64
C GLY A 295 15.01 7.02 -1.79
N ASP A 296 14.46 5.86 -2.10
CA ASP A 296 13.43 5.67 -3.14
C ASP A 296 12.12 6.36 -2.76
N LEU A 297 11.29 6.69 -3.76
CA LEU A 297 10.05 7.44 -3.60
C LEU A 297 8.83 6.52 -3.52
N VAL A 298 8.10 6.63 -2.41
CA VAL A 298 6.87 5.88 -2.13
C VAL A 298 5.66 6.81 -2.26
N PHE A 299 4.60 6.34 -2.89
CA PHE A 299 3.35 7.09 -3.05
C PHE A 299 2.12 6.29 -2.62
N ASP A 300 1.21 6.98 -1.93
CA ASP A 300 -0.10 6.45 -1.53
C ASP A 300 -1.15 7.54 -1.70
N CYS A 301 -2.09 7.34 -2.62
CA CYS A 301 -3.16 8.29 -2.90
C CYS A 301 -4.50 7.98 -2.20
N PHE A 302 -4.50 6.99 -1.31
CA PHE A 302 -5.58 6.64 -0.40
C PHE A 302 -5.03 6.55 1.03
N MET A 303 -4.30 7.58 1.43
CA MET A 303 -3.36 7.59 2.55
C MET A 303 -4.00 7.26 3.91
N GLY A 304 -5.25 7.65 4.15
CA GLY A 304 -5.97 7.41 5.39
C GLY A 304 -5.20 7.89 6.63
N SER A 305 -4.85 6.96 7.52
CA SER A 305 -4.07 7.25 8.74
C SER A 305 -2.58 7.45 8.51
N GLY A 306 -2.10 7.43 7.27
CA GLY A 306 -0.71 7.66 6.90
C GLY A 306 0.26 6.53 7.29
N THR A 307 -0.20 5.29 7.32
CA THR A 307 0.67 4.16 7.67
C THR A 307 1.80 4.00 6.65
N THR A 308 1.50 4.13 5.35
CA THR A 308 2.50 4.07 4.28
C THR A 308 3.58 5.13 4.46
N GLN A 309 3.19 6.39 4.73
CA GLN A 309 4.10 7.51 4.91
C GLN A 309 4.93 7.37 6.19
N ALA A 310 4.30 6.92 7.28
CA ALA A 310 4.98 6.67 8.55
C ALA A 310 6.08 5.62 8.42
N VAL A 311 5.78 4.50 7.77
CA VAL A 311 6.75 3.43 7.54
C VAL A 311 7.83 3.87 6.55
N ALA A 312 7.48 4.56 5.46
CA ALA A 312 8.45 5.11 4.52
C ALA A 312 9.46 6.03 5.22
N MET A 313 9.00 6.95 6.09
CA MET A 313 9.85 7.83 6.89
C MET A 313 10.80 7.04 7.80
N LYS A 314 10.26 6.08 8.58
CA LYS A 314 11.06 5.23 9.49
C LYS A 314 12.14 4.42 8.76
N LEU A 315 11.92 4.07 7.52
CA LEU A 315 12.83 3.28 6.70
C LEU A 315 13.75 4.14 5.82
N GLY A 316 13.74 5.47 5.95
CA GLY A 316 14.57 6.36 5.15
C GLY A 316 14.16 6.44 3.67
N ARG A 317 12.88 6.23 3.36
CA ARG A 317 12.31 6.44 2.02
C ARG A 317 11.69 7.81 1.95
N ARG A 318 11.74 8.40 0.75
CA ARG A 318 10.95 9.60 0.41
C ARG A 318 9.50 9.21 0.22
N PHE A 319 8.57 10.11 0.50
CA PHE A 319 7.17 9.80 0.26
C PHE A 319 6.35 10.99 -0.21
N ILE A 320 5.27 10.66 -0.91
CA ILE A 320 4.15 11.52 -1.22
C ILE A 320 2.87 10.81 -0.75
N GLY A 321 1.96 11.54 -0.14
CA GLY A 321 0.65 11.03 0.27
C GLY A 321 -0.47 11.94 -0.21
N ALA A 322 -1.66 11.37 -0.46
CA ALA A 322 -2.85 12.16 -0.75
C ALA A 322 -4.09 11.54 -0.10
N ASP A 323 -5.00 12.40 0.33
CA ASP A 323 -6.31 12.00 0.81
C ASP A 323 -7.32 13.12 0.61
N ILE A 324 -8.56 12.77 0.34
CA ILE A 324 -9.66 13.72 0.23
C ILE A 324 -10.20 14.16 1.59
N ASN A 325 -10.00 13.32 2.62
CA ASN A 325 -10.51 13.55 3.97
C ASN A 325 -9.55 14.41 4.78
N LEU A 326 -10.01 15.59 5.19
CA LEU A 326 -9.23 16.49 6.02
C LEU A 326 -8.81 15.87 7.37
N GLY A 327 -9.65 15.01 7.96
CA GLY A 327 -9.34 14.29 9.19
C GLY A 327 -8.18 13.30 9.02
N ALA A 328 -8.11 12.64 7.86
CA ALA A 328 -6.98 11.80 7.48
C ALA A 328 -5.68 12.62 7.37
N ILE A 329 -5.74 13.77 6.68
CA ILE A 329 -4.59 14.69 6.57
C ILE A 329 -4.09 15.15 7.94
N GLN A 330 -4.99 15.59 8.82
CA GLN A 330 -4.63 16.05 10.16
C GLN A 330 -4.02 14.94 11.02
N THR A 331 -4.61 13.74 10.99
CA THR A 331 -4.10 12.57 11.71
C THR A 331 -2.71 12.18 11.22
N THR A 332 -2.53 12.11 9.91
CA THR A 332 -1.26 11.77 9.29
C THR A 332 -0.19 12.82 9.58
N THR A 333 -0.50 14.12 9.42
CA THR A 333 0.46 15.19 9.71
C THR A 333 0.96 15.11 11.16
N LYS A 334 0.04 14.98 12.13
CA LYS A 334 0.41 14.82 13.54
C LYS A 334 1.31 13.61 13.79
N ARG A 335 0.98 12.47 13.17
CA ARG A 335 1.76 11.23 13.27
C ARG A 335 3.18 11.42 12.73
N LEU A 336 3.32 12.01 11.55
CA LEU A 336 4.61 12.20 10.89
C LEU A 336 5.50 13.20 11.63
N VAL A 337 4.95 14.29 12.14
CA VAL A 337 5.69 15.24 13.00
C VAL A 337 6.20 14.55 14.26
N GLY A 338 5.39 13.67 14.87
CA GLY A 338 5.81 12.86 16.02
C GLY A 338 6.99 11.94 15.69
N ILE A 339 6.88 11.19 14.58
CA ILE A 339 7.96 10.30 14.13
C ILE A 339 9.24 11.06 13.79
N ALA A 340 9.14 12.21 13.11
CA ALA A 340 10.30 13.04 12.78
C ALA A 340 11.03 13.50 14.04
N ASN A 341 10.30 13.91 15.08
CA ASN A 341 10.89 14.31 16.35
C ASN A 341 11.59 13.13 17.07
N GLU A 342 10.97 11.93 17.05
CA GLU A 342 11.58 10.72 17.61
C GLU A 342 12.89 10.36 16.89
N LEU A 343 12.91 10.38 15.56
CA LEU A 343 14.09 10.10 14.76
C LEU A 343 15.22 11.12 15.01
N ASN A 344 14.90 12.40 15.08
CA ASN A 344 15.86 13.45 15.38
C ASN A 344 16.49 13.30 16.78
N THR A 345 15.70 12.88 17.78
CA THR A 345 16.20 12.61 19.14
C THR A 345 17.16 11.43 19.14
N GLN A 346 16.81 10.33 18.46
CA GLN A 346 17.70 9.16 18.34
C GLN A 346 19.03 9.49 17.66
N MET A 347 19.02 10.28 16.59
CA MET A 347 20.26 10.73 15.93
C MET A 347 21.15 11.59 16.82
N GLN A 348 20.57 12.38 17.73
CA GLN A 348 21.32 13.20 18.69
C GLN A 348 21.92 12.38 19.83
N GLU A 349 21.31 11.25 20.19
CA GLU A 349 21.81 10.34 21.23
C GLU A 349 22.94 9.43 20.71
N GLU A 350 23.02 9.19 19.40
CA GLU A 350 24.06 8.39 18.75
C GLU A 350 25.32 9.19 18.36
N THR A 351 25.27 10.53 18.43
CA THR A 351 26.39 11.46 18.15
C THR A 351 27.02 11.97 19.42
#